data_e46f56aa9f83356dd099f205d78c656e
#
_entry.id   e46f56aa9f83356dd099f205d78c656e
#
_cell.length_a   1.000
_cell.length_b   1.000
_cell.length_c   1.000
_cell.angle_alpha   90.00
_cell.angle_beta   90.00
_cell.angle_gamma   90.00
#
_symmetry.space_group_name_H-M   'P 1'
#
loop_
_entity.id
_entity.type
_entity.pdbx_description
1 polymer ?
#
loop_
_entity_poly.entity_id
_entity_poly.type
_entity_poly.pdbx_seq_one_letter_code
_entity_poly.pdbx_strand_id
1 'polypeptide(L)'
;MRLARLWTWRGLLTFMLGHFTVDLYSGLLPILYALTAQRLNLDNRDIGLLALCYTAASSLSQPLFGYVADRWGGQLLAPLSLAWSSVFVSALGLIDEPALLYAGALLAGLGSGAYHPVGASNASMLVDDRHRNTAMSVYTVSGTSGYALGPLIAALLFGALGTRGSLAMLPLGLSVAVSLRLALRQFQLGLPTLRSRERARREPIRWGALAPVMAVVMLRSWVFTAVVTFAPVWYRDLGYDVRFYGLLASVVIASGSLGTLLGGVLADRIGQRLVLTGSLALAVPALLLFAGFPGPLALLTGVLFGALADASISVTLVAAQRLLPGRIGVASGFILGMGFVTGGVGAPVTGAIADHVGIQQALLLTSGLLLVALAACWLIPR
;
A
#
# COMPACT_ATOMS: atom_id res chain seq x y z
N MET A 1 -13.04 -30.90 7.60
CA MET A 1 -13.29 -29.60 6.93
C MET A 1 -13.30 -28.37 7.86
N ARG A 2 -14.00 -28.34 9.01
CA ARG A 2 -14.02 -27.15 9.91
C ARG A 2 -12.65 -26.82 10.52
N LEU A 3 -11.86 -27.78 10.94
CA LEU A 3 -10.54 -27.56 11.51
C LEU A 3 -9.55 -26.97 10.48
N ALA A 4 -9.53 -27.49 9.24
CA ALA A 4 -8.67 -26.95 8.19
C ALA A 4 -9.00 -25.48 7.86
N ARG A 5 -10.27 -25.10 7.87
CA ARG A 5 -10.66 -23.68 7.71
C ARG A 5 -10.18 -22.79 8.86
N LEU A 6 -10.25 -23.25 10.12
CA LEU A 6 -9.75 -22.48 11.27
C LEU A 6 -8.23 -22.26 11.19
N TRP A 7 -7.49 -23.23 10.67
CA TRP A 7 -6.03 -23.12 10.50
C TRP A 7 -5.65 -22.11 9.43
N THR A 8 -6.37 -22.09 8.30
CA THR A 8 -6.12 -21.10 7.23
C THR A 8 -6.36 -19.66 7.69
N TRP A 9 -7.43 -19.40 8.44
CA TRP A 9 -7.73 -18.08 8.99
C TRP A 9 -6.70 -17.63 10.04
N ARG A 10 -6.20 -18.51 10.89
CA ARG A 10 -5.13 -18.18 11.85
C ARG A 10 -3.83 -17.80 11.13
N GLY A 11 -3.48 -18.52 10.07
CA GLY A 11 -2.33 -18.18 9.23
C GLY A 11 -2.50 -16.80 8.58
N LEU A 12 -3.66 -16.54 7.99
CA LEU A 12 -3.98 -15.25 7.39
C LEU A 12 -3.89 -14.11 8.41
N LEU A 13 -4.49 -14.26 9.58
CA LEU A 13 -4.42 -13.28 10.67
C LEU A 13 -2.97 -12.98 11.10
N THR A 14 -2.08 -13.96 11.05
CA THR A 14 -0.67 -13.75 11.38
C THR A 14 0.01 -12.85 10.36
N PHE A 15 -0.25 -13.06 9.05
CA PHE A 15 0.27 -12.18 8.00
C PHE A 15 -0.38 -10.80 8.02
N MET A 16 -1.67 -10.72 8.35
CA MET A 16 -2.39 -9.46 8.55
C MET A 16 -1.79 -8.64 9.70
N LEU A 17 -1.46 -9.28 10.82
CA LEU A 17 -0.80 -8.60 11.94
C LEU A 17 0.57 -8.07 11.55
N GLY A 18 1.35 -8.83 10.79
CA GLY A 18 2.63 -8.37 10.24
C GLY A 18 2.46 -7.20 9.28
N HIS A 19 1.46 -7.24 8.39
CA HIS A 19 1.15 -6.15 7.45
C HIS A 19 0.71 -4.89 8.18
N PHE A 20 -0.21 -5.03 9.13
CA PHE A 20 -0.62 -3.94 10.02
C PHE A 20 0.60 -3.30 10.70
N THR A 21 1.51 -4.11 11.23
CA THR A 21 2.67 -3.62 11.98
C THR A 21 3.67 -2.90 11.09
N VAL A 22 4.00 -3.43 9.91
CA VAL A 22 4.95 -2.78 9.00
C VAL A 22 4.40 -1.45 8.47
N ASP A 23 3.10 -1.38 8.21
CA ASP A 23 2.46 -0.14 7.75
C ASP A 23 2.23 0.85 8.90
N LEU A 24 2.02 0.37 10.11
CA LEU A 24 2.01 1.21 11.31
C LEU A 24 3.35 1.96 11.46
N TYR A 25 4.48 1.27 11.24
CA TYR A 25 5.79 1.93 11.21
C TYR A 25 5.90 3.00 10.13
N SER A 26 5.39 2.72 8.94
CA SER A 26 5.35 3.71 7.85
C SER A 26 4.52 4.94 8.22
N GLY A 27 3.40 4.73 8.90
CA GLY A 27 2.51 5.80 9.38
C GLY A 27 3.10 6.67 10.48
N LEU A 28 4.08 6.19 11.25
CA LEU A 28 4.78 6.98 12.26
C LEU A 28 5.72 8.02 11.64
N LEU A 29 6.28 7.71 10.46
CA LEU A 29 7.42 8.44 9.89
C LEU A 29 7.15 9.93 9.64
N PRO A 30 6.01 10.39 9.13
CA PRO A 30 5.78 11.81 8.89
C PRO A 30 5.92 12.65 10.16
N ILE A 31 5.40 12.16 11.28
CA ILE A 31 5.50 12.86 12.58
C ILE A 31 6.94 12.80 13.10
N LEU A 32 7.61 11.64 12.98
CA LEU A 32 9.00 11.49 13.37
C LEU A 32 9.92 12.41 12.59
N TYR A 33 9.74 12.51 11.27
CA TYR A 33 10.53 13.38 10.40
C TYR A 33 10.34 14.85 10.76
N ALA A 34 9.11 15.29 11.01
CA ALA A 34 8.83 16.68 11.41
C ALA A 34 9.56 17.06 12.71
N LEU A 35 9.50 16.20 13.73
CA LEU A 35 10.17 16.43 15.00
C LEU A 35 11.71 16.35 14.89
N THR A 36 12.21 15.41 14.09
CA THR A 36 13.65 15.26 13.86
C THR A 36 14.19 16.44 13.06
N ALA A 37 13.44 16.91 12.06
CA ALA A 37 13.80 18.10 11.28
C ALA A 37 13.93 19.35 12.17
N GLN A 38 12.99 19.54 13.09
CA GLN A 38 13.07 20.63 14.06
C GLN A 38 14.30 20.52 14.97
N ARG A 39 14.61 19.30 15.43
CA ARG A 39 15.77 19.03 16.30
C ARG A 39 17.12 19.25 15.60
N LEU A 40 17.20 18.89 14.32
CA LEU A 40 18.42 18.94 13.50
C LEU A 40 18.50 20.17 12.59
N ASN A 41 17.54 21.09 12.67
CA ASN A 41 17.40 22.27 11.79
C ASN A 41 17.39 21.89 10.29
N LEU A 42 16.69 20.82 9.93
CA LEU A 42 16.51 20.41 8.55
C LEU A 42 15.38 21.22 7.89
N ASP A 43 15.53 21.51 6.62
CA ASP A 43 14.52 22.22 5.84
C ASP A 43 13.41 21.28 5.31
N ASN A 44 12.40 21.84 4.64
CA ASN A 44 11.32 21.05 4.05
C ASN A 44 11.79 20.13 2.92
N ARG A 45 12.85 20.52 2.21
CA ARG A 45 13.49 19.68 1.20
C ARG A 45 14.09 18.42 1.84
N ASP A 46 14.75 18.58 2.96
CA ASP A 46 15.33 17.46 3.72
C ASP A 46 14.26 16.49 4.21
N ILE A 47 13.11 17.00 4.71
CA ILE A 47 11.95 16.17 5.07
C ILE A 47 11.45 15.40 3.85
N GLY A 48 11.32 16.07 2.71
CA GLY A 48 10.94 15.45 1.45
C GLY A 48 11.90 14.36 1.00
N LEU A 49 13.21 14.60 1.13
CA LEU A 49 14.27 13.63 0.81
C LEU A 49 14.23 12.41 1.75
N LEU A 50 14.00 12.61 3.05
CA LEU A 50 13.83 11.51 4.00
C LEU A 50 12.63 10.61 3.62
N ALA A 51 11.50 11.23 3.31
CA ALA A 51 10.32 10.50 2.85
C ALA A 51 10.58 9.76 1.53
N LEU A 52 11.30 10.40 0.58
CA LEU A 52 11.69 9.78 -0.68
C LEU A 52 12.64 8.60 -0.46
N CYS A 53 13.64 8.72 0.41
CA CYS A 53 14.57 7.64 0.75
C CYS A 53 13.83 6.40 1.23
N TYR A 54 12.91 6.57 2.18
CA TYR A 54 12.08 5.46 2.67
C TYR A 54 11.20 4.87 1.57
N THR A 55 10.43 5.71 0.88
CA THR A 55 9.44 5.26 -0.11
C THR A 55 10.10 4.62 -1.34
N ALA A 56 11.18 5.20 -1.85
CA ALA A 56 11.92 4.64 -2.97
C ALA A 56 12.55 3.29 -2.61
N ALA A 57 13.21 3.19 -1.44
CA ALA A 57 13.78 1.94 -0.97
C ALA A 57 12.71 0.86 -0.77
N SER A 58 11.56 1.24 -0.16
CA SER A 58 10.44 0.31 0.02
C SER A 58 9.88 -0.15 -1.33
N SER A 59 9.58 0.79 -2.24
CA SER A 59 8.87 0.47 -3.48
C SER A 59 9.74 -0.27 -4.51
N LEU A 60 10.96 0.23 -4.75
CA LEU A 60 11.83 -0.31 -5.80
C LEU A 60 12.43 -1.67 -5.43
N SER A 61 12.53 -1.97 -4.13
CA SER A 61 13.04 -3.26 -3.67
C SER A 61 12.01 -4.40 -3.69
N GLN A 62 10.71 -4.09 -3.77
CA GLN A 62 9.65 -5.10 -3.71
C GLN A 62 9.77 -6.21 -4.78
N PRO A 63 10.04 -5.93 -6.06
CA PRO A 63 10.20 -6.98 -7.06
C PRO A 63 11.38 -7.91 -6.74
N LEU A 64 12.49 -7.36 -6.22
CA LEU A 64 13.66 -8.14 -5.82
C LEU A 64 13.32 -9.08 -4.65
N PHE A 65 12.71 -8.57 -3.60
CA PHE A 65 12.32 -9.41 -2.45
C PHE A 65 11.20 -10.40 -2.81
N GLY A 66 10.32 -10.06 -3.74
CA GLY A 66 9.37 -10.99 -4.33
C GLY A 66 10.07 -12.18 -5.01
N TYR A 67 11.10 -11.90 -5.82
CA TYR A 67 11.92 -12.94 -6.44
C TYR A 67 12.66 -13.80 -5.39
N VAL A 68 13.21 -13.16 -4.36
CA VAL A 68 13.89 -13.87 -3.25
C VAL A 68 12.89 -14.81 -2.55
N ALA A 69 11.68 -14.35 -2.28
CA ALA A 69 10.63 -15.17 -1.66
C ALA A 69 10.20 -16.35 -2.53
N ASP A 70 10.04 -16.14 -3.83
CA ASP A 70 9.68 -17.22 -4.76
C ASP A 70 10.79 -18.30 -4.85
N ARG A 71 12.05 -17.90 -4.72
CA ARG A 71 13.19 -18.80 -4.85
C ARG A 71 13.54 -19.54 -3.56
N TRP A 72 13.55 -18.85 -2.43
CA TRP A 72 14.00 -19.39 -1.13
C TRP A 72 12.88 -19.54 -0.11
N GLY A 73 11.68 -19.02 -0.43
CA GLY A 73 10.53 -19.01 0.45
C GLY A 73 10.51 -17.80 1.41
N GLY A 74 9.34 -17.57 1.97
CA GLY A 74 9.09 -16.43 2.86
C GLY A 74 9.24 -16.73 4.35
N GLN A 75 9.58 -17.97 4.75
CA GLN A 75 9.53 -18.40 6.14
C GLN A 75 10.51 -17.66 7.07
N LEU A 76 11.67 -17.27 6.56
CA LEU A 76 12.62 -16.42 7.26
C LEU A 76 12.47 -14.95 6.86
N LEU A 77 12.22 -14.71 5.58
CA LEU A 77 12.22 -13.35 5.03
C LEU A 77 11.12 -12.48 5.63
N ALA A 78 9.90 -13.00 5.81
CA ALA A 78 8.79 -12.23 6.41
C ALA A 78 9.08 -11.78 7.86
N PRO A 79 9.47 -12.65 8.81
CA PRO A 79 9.80 -12.19 10.16
C PRO A 79 11.06 -11.33 10.22
N LEU A 80 12.08 -11.62 9.38
CA LEU A 80 13.30 -10.81 9.35
C LEU A 80 13.05 -9.41 8.79
N SER A 81 12.23 -9.27 7.76
CA SER A 81 11.89 -7.96 7.20
C SER A 81 11.13 -7.10 8.20
N LEU A 82 10.22 -7.69 8.97
CA LEU A 82 9.50 -6.99 10.03
C LEU A 82 10.43 -6.60 11.19
N ALA A 83 11.29 -7.50 11.64
CA ALA A 83 12.30 -7.19 12.67
C ALA A 83 13.25 -6.09 12.19
N TRP A 84 13.69 -6.14 10.94
CA TRP A 84 14.51 -5.13 10.30
C TRP A 84 13.83 -3.76 10.29
N SER A 85 12.58 -3.66 9.80
CA SER A 85 11.81 -2.42 9.85
C SER A 85 11.69 -1.89 11.28
N SER A 86 11.41 -2.78 12.25
CA SER A 86 11.28 -2.40 13.65
C SER A 86 12.55 -1.77 14.22
N VAL A 87 13.71 -2.37 13.94
CA VAL A 87 15.00 -1.86 14.40
C VAL A 87 15.29 -0.49 13.78
N PHE A 88 15.22 -0.39 12.46
CA PHE A 88 15.61 0.84 11.77
C PHE A 88 14.64 1.99 12.00
N VAL A 89 13.31 1.77 11.95
CA VAL A 89 12.35 2.83 12.25
C VAL A 89 12.47 3.30 13.70
N SER A 90 12.63 2.35 14.64
CA SER A 90 12.81 2.71 16.06
C SER A 90 14.10 3.46 16.34
N ALA A 91 15.16 3.19 15.57
CA ALA A 91 16.44 3.86 15.70
C ALA A 91 16.44 5.29 15.14
N LEU A 92 15.57 5.62 14.14
CA LEU A 92 15.58 6.93 13.48
C LEU A 92 15.45 8.10 14.47
N GLY A 93 14.65 7.94 15.53
CA GLY A 93 14.46 8.99 16.53
C GLY A 93 15.66 9.27 17.42
N LEU A 94 16.71 8.44 17.35
CA LEU A 94 17.96 8.59 18.10
C LEU A 94 19.08 9.20 17.27
N ILE A 95 18.92 9.31 15.96
CA ILE A 95 19.98 9.74 15.05
C ILE A 95 20.08 11.26 15.08
N ASP A 96 21.28 11.76 15.36
CA ASP A 96 21.61 13.19 15.43
C ASP A 96 22.40 13.69 14.21
N GLU A 97 22.80 12.78 13.32
CA GLU A 97 23.56 13.09 12.11
C GLU A 97 22.63 12.96 10.87
N PRO A 98 22.43 14.03 10.07
CA PRO A 98 21.56 14.00 8.90
C PRO A 98 21.88 12.90 7.90
N ALA A 99 23.16 12.67 7.59
CA ALA A 99 23.56 11.63 6.64
C ALA A 99 23.15 10.22 7.11
N LEU A 100 23.29 9.94 8.40
CA LEU A 100 22.87 8.68 9.00
C LEU A 100 21.34 8.56 9.04
N LEU A 101 20.64 9.69 9.15
CA LEU A 101 19.17 9.70 9.13
C LEU A 101 18.63 9.28 7.75
N TYR A 102 19.22 9.78 6.65
CA TYR A 102 18.86 9.34 5.28
C TYR A 102 19.18 7.86 5.07
N ALA A 103 20.36 7.42 5.50
CA ALA A 103 20.74 6.01 5.42
C ALA A 103 19.79 5.12 6.25
N GLY A 104 19.43 5.57 7.45
CA GLY A 104 18.46 4.89 8.31
C GLY A 104 17.07 4.79 7.66
N ALA A 105 16.60 5.86 7.02
CA ALA A 105 15.32 5.88 6.30
C ALA A 105 15.32 4.90 5.11
N LEU A 106 16.41 4.86 4.32
CA LEU A 106 16.61 3.87 3.25
C LEU A 106 16.55 2.44 3.79
N LEU A 107 17.30 2.17 4.86
CA LEU A 107 17.36 0.84 5.47
C LEU A 107 15.99 0.44 6.05
N ALA A 108 15.28 1.35 6.69
CA ALA A 108 13.92 1.13 7.17
C ALA A 108 12.97 0.78 6.02
N GLY A 109 13.07 1.52 4.90
CA GLY A 109 12.30 1.27 3.69
C GLY A 109 12.54 -0.11 3.08
N LEU A 110 13.78 -0.61 3.07
CA LEU A 110 14.11 -1.96 2.58
C LEU A 110 13.36 -3.05 3.35
N GLY A 111 13.21 -2.91 4.67
CA GLY A 111 12.46 -3.85 5.49
C GLY A 111 10.97 -3.88 5.11
N SER A 112 10.36 -2.70 4.94
CA SER A 112 8.98 -2.57 4.46
C SER A 112 8.84 -3.18 3.05
N GLY A 113 9.73 -2.83 2.12
CA GLY A 113 9.75 -3.37 0.77
C GLY A 113 9.92 -4.90 0.70
N ALA A 114 10.63 -5.49 1.66
CA ALA A 114 10.76 -6.93 1.76
C ALA A 114 9.49 -7.61 2.29
N TYR A 115 8.80 -6.99 3.25
CA TYR A 115 7.61 -7.57 3.86
C TYR A 115 6.43 -7.67 2.89
N HIS A 116 6.13 -6.61 2.15
CA HIS A 116 4.91 -6.52 1.32
C HIS A 116 4.74 -7.67 0.32
N PRO A 117 5.70 -7.97 -0.58
CA PRO A 117 5.52 -9.06 -1.54
C PRO A 117 5.49 -10.43 -0.88
N VAL A 118 6.26 -10.61 0.20
CA VAL A 118 6.34 -11.87 0.94
C VAL A 118 5.06 -12.13 1.71
N GLY A 119 4.55 -11.13 2.42
CA GLY A 119 3.30 -11.20 3.15
C GLY A 119 2.11 -11.46 2.23
N ALA A 120 2.00 -10.69 1.13
CA ALA A 120 0.93 -10.86 0.15
C ALA A 120 0.98 -12.22 -0.56
N SER A 121 2.16 -12.70 -0.94
CA SER A 121 2.34 -14.02 -1.56
C SER A 121 1.88 -15.15 -0.61
N ASN A 122 2.35 -15.13 0.63
CA ASN A 122 2.01 -16.17 1.61
C ASN A 122 0.53 -16.10 2.02
N ALA A 123 -0.04 -14.90 2.22
CA ALA A 123 -1.45 -14.73 2.52
C ALA A 123 -2.34 -15.30 1.40
N SER A 124 -1.98 -15.07 0.14
CA SER A 124 -2.74 -15.57 -1.01
C SER A 124 -2.73 -17.09 -1.17
N MET A 125 -1.65 -17.75 -0.68
CA MET A 125 -1.52 -19.22 -0.74
C MET A 125 -2.30 -19.95 0.36
N LEU A 126 -2.76 -19.23 1.40
CA LEU A 126 -3.51 -19.82 2.51
C LEU A 126 -4.98 -20.07 2.21
N VAL A 127 -5.50 -19.50 1.15
CA VAL A 127 -6.92 -19.54 0.80
C VAL A 127 -7.13 -20.18 -0.56
N ASP A 128 -8.29 -20.80 -0.74
CA ASP A 128 -8.71 -21.33 -2.04
C ASP A 128 -8.97 -20.21 -3.05
N ASP A 129 -9.00 -20.56 -4.34
CA ASP A 129 -9.23 -19.60 -5.42
C ASP A 129 -10.57 -18.88 -5.32
N ARG A 130 -11.57 -19.52 -4.71
CA ARG A 130 -12.93 -18.98 -4.56
C ARG A 130 -12.99 -17.77 -3.62
N HIS A 131 -12.13 -17.75 -2.57
CA HIS A 131 -12.14 -16.71 -1.53
C HIS A 131 -10.89 -15.82 -1.59
N ARG A 132 -10.05 -15.96 -2.62
CA ARG A 132 -8.75 -15.29 -2.70
C ARG A 132 -8.87 -13.78 -2.73
N ASN A 133 -9.81 -13.23 -3.49
CA ASN A 133 -9.99 -11.77 -3.56
C ASN A 133 -10.44 -11.20 -2.21
N THR A 134 -11.38 -11.84 -1.53
CA THR A 134 -11.82 -11.44 -0.18
C THR A 134 -10.66 -11.49 0.81
N ALA A 135 -9.90 -12.59 0.83
CA ALA A 135 -8.77 -12.75 1.74
C ALA A 135 -7.69 -11.70 1.48
N MET A 136 -7.40 -11.40 0.22
CA MET A 136 -6.42 -10.38 -0.14
C MET A 136 -6.91 -8.96 0.17
N SER A 137 -8.23 -8.70 0.09
CA SER A 137 -8.81 -7.43 0.54
C SER A 137 -8.65 -7.24 2.04
N VAL A 138 -8.98 -8.26 2.84
CA VAL A 138 -8.84 -8.21 4.29
C VAL A 138 -7.37 -8.03 4.69
N TYR A 139 -6.45 -8.73 3.99
CA TYR A 139 -5.01 -8.55 4.15
C TYR A 139 -4.57 -7.12 3.85
N THR A 140 -5.02 -6.52 2.74
CA THR A 140 -4.67 -5.15 2.36
C THR A 140 -5.20 -4.13 3.37
N VAL A 141 -6.47 -4.28 3.77
CA VAL A 141 -7.10 -3.40 4.78
C VAL A 141 -6.38 -3.46 6.13
N SER A 142 -5.80 -4.59 6.49
CA SER A 142 -4.99 -4.67 7.72
C SER A 142 -3.79 -3.74 7.67
N GLY A 143 -3.08 -3.66 6.54
CA GLY A 143 -1.98 -2.73 6.33
C GLY A 143 -2.44 -1.28 6.38
N THR A 144 -3.44 -0.91 5.57
CA THR A 144 -3.96 0.47 5.55
C THR A 144 -4.50 0.93 6.90
N SER A 145 -5.05 0.00 7.72
CA SER A 145 -5.46 0.30 9.10
C SER A 145 -4.26 0.62 10.00
N GLY A 146 -3.16 -0.12 9.84
CA GLY A 146 -1.89 0.18 10.52
C GLY A 146 -1.37 1.55 10.14
N TYR A 147 -1.31 1.84 8.83
CA TYR A 147 -0.87 3.13 8.31
C TYR A 147 -1.69 4.30 8.87
N ALA A 148 -3.01 4.16 8.91
CA ALA A 148 -3.92 5.19 9.43
C ALA A 148 -3.78 5.43 10.94
N LEU A 149 -3.43 4.39 11.72
CA LEU A 149 -3.20 4.50 13.17
C LEU A 149 -1.81 5.02 13.52
N GLY A 150 -0.85 4.94 12.59
CA GLY A 150 0.53 5.36 12.80
C GLY A 150 0.67 6.77 13.36
N PRO A 151 0.09 7.81 12.73
CA PRO A 151 0.21 9.18 13.21
C PRO A 151 -0.38 9.40 14.60
N LEU A 152 -1.47 8.70 14.96
CA LEU A 152 -2.07 8.80 16.30
C LEU A 152 -1.12 8.22 17.37
N ILE A 153 -0.54 7.06 17.10
CA ILE A 153 0.43 6.42 17.98
C ILE A 153 1.69 7.27 18.07
N ALA A 154 2.17 7.83 16.95
CA ALA A 154 3.28 8.74 16.92
C ALA A 154 3.03 9.98 17.79
N ALA A 155 1.87 10.60 17.68
CA ALA A 155 1.51 11.77 18.47
C ALA A 155 1.54 11.48 19.98
N LEU A 156 1.04 10.33 20.39
CA LEU A 156 1.05 9.91 21.81
C LEU A 156 2.49 9.63 22.31
N LEU A 157 3.26 8.84 21.56
CA LEU A 157 4.60 8.43 21.97
C LEU A 157 5.58 9.60 21.93
N PHE A 158 5.57 10.37 20.84
CA PHE A 158 6.51 11.46 20.66
C PHE A 158 6.12 12.71 21.43
N GLY A 159 4.81 12.91 21.71
CA GLY A 159 4.35 13.95 22.62
C GLY A 159 4.82 13.70 24.06
N ALA A 160 4.90 12.45 24.51
CA ALA A 160 5.35 12.10 25.84
C ALA A 160 6.87 11.97 25.96
N LEU A 161 7.56 11.45 24.97
CA LEU A 161 8.97 11.01 25.03
C LEU A 161 9.89 11.69 24.01
N GLY A 162 9.37 12.66 23.25
CA GLY A 162 10.08 13.26 22.11
C GLY A 162 10.42 12.21 21.05
N THR A 163 11.39 12.48 20.18
CA THR A 163 11.80 11.55 19.12
C THR A 163 12.27 10.19 19.65
N ARG A 164 12.79 10.15 20.89
CA ARG A 164 13.19 8.90 21.56
C ARG A 164 12.01 7.93 21.79
N GLY A 165 10.78 8.45 21.76
CA GLY A 165 9.58 7.61 21.80
C GLY A 165 9.49 6.57 20.69
N SER A 166 10.25 6.74 19.59
CA SER A 166 10.34 5.72 18.53
C SER A 166 10.86 4.37 19.06
N LEU A 167 11.73 4.37 20.08
CA LEU A 167 12.23 3.14 20.71
C LEU A 167 11.12 2.28 21.35
N ALA A 168 10.05 2.91 21.82
CA ALA A 168 8.91 2.16 22.40
C ALA A 168 8.22 1.25 21.37
N MET A 169 8.44 1.49 20.08
CA MET A 169 7.91 0.66 19.01
C MET A 169 8.73 -0.63 18.79
N LEU A 170 10.01 -0.65 19.20
CA LEU A 170 10.89 -1.79 18.96
C LEU A 170 10.35 -3.11 19.56
N PRO A 171 9.91 -3.17 20.84
CA PRO A 171 9.33 -4.39 21.41
C PRO A 171 8.09 -4.89 20.66
N LEU A 172 7.24 -3.97 20.20
CA LEU A 172 6.04 -4.32 19.42
C LEU A 172 6.42 -5.09 18.15
N GLY A 173 7.26 -4.51 17.31
CA GLY A 173 7.61 -5.16 16.06
C GLY A 173 8.41 -6.43 16.21
N LEU A 174 9.33 -6.48 17.18
CA LEU A 174 10.09 -7.71 17.48
C LEU A 174 9.17 -8.83 17.99
N SER A 175 8.20 -8.51 18.85
CA SER A 175 7.22 -9.50 19.34
C SER A 175 6.35 -10.05 18.21
N VAL A 176 5.91 -9.19 17.30
CA VAL A 176 5.15 -9.61 16.10
C VAL A 176 6.04 -10.42 15.16
N ALA A 177 7.30 -10.05 14.96
CA ALA A 177 8.24 -10.81 14.13
C ALA A 177 8.49 -12.22 14.69
N VAL A 178 8.67 -12.35 16.01
CA VAL A 178 8.80 -13.64 16.69
C VAL A 178 7.51 -14.45 16.56
N SER A 179 6.35 -13.85 16.81
CA SER A 179 5.05 -14.51 16.67
C SER A 179 4.82 -15.01 15.24
N LEU A 180 5.18 -14.20 14.25
CA LEU A 180 5.14 -14.57 12.83
C LEU A 180 6.09 -15.76 12.54
N ARG A 181 7.31 -15.73 13.09
CA ARG A 181 8.27 -16.83 12.93
C ARG A 181 7.75 -18.15 13.52
N LEU A 182 7.17 -18.09 14.70
CA LEU A 182 6.60 -19.28 15.37
C LEU A 182 5.41 -19.83 14.59
N ALA A 183 4.49 -18.97 14.15
CA ALA A 183 3.33 -19.36 13.35
C ALA A 183 3.76 -19.98 12.01
N LEU A 184 4.73 -19.40 11.31
CA LEU A 184 5.23 -19.92 10.03
C LEU A 184 5.87 -21.32 10.19
N ARG A 185 6.59 -21.56 11.29
CA ARG A 185 7.12 -22.90 11.61
C ARG A 185 6.01 -23.88 11.93
N GLN A 186 5.08 -23.49 12.82
CA GLN A 186 3.99 -24.35 13.26
C GLN A 186 3.07 -24.78 12.12
N PHE A 187 2.77 -23.86 11.18
CA PHE A 187 1.87 -24.11 10.06
C PHE A 187 2.61 -24.56 8.79
N GLN A 188 3.94 -24.70 8.82
CA GLN A 188 4.78 -25.02 7.66
C GLN A 188 4.53 -24.11 6.46
N LEU A 189 4.23 -22.83 6.72
CA LEU A 189 3.95 -21.81 5.73
C LEU A 189 5.24 -21.17 5.20
N GLY A 190 5.15 -20.58 4.01
CA GLY A 190 6.27 -19.84 3.43
C GLY A 190 7.41 -20.72 2.94
N LEU A 191 7.23 -22.05 2.89
CA LEU A 191 8.16 -22.97 2.26
C LEU A 191 7.90 -23.02 0.75
N PRO A 192 8.93 -22.87 -0.10
CA PRO A 192 8.76 -23.05 -1.53
C PRO A 192 8.42 -24.52 -1.79
N THR A 193 7.30 -24.76 -2.46
CA THR A 193 6.99 -26.10 -2.93
C THR A 193 7.90 -26.46 -4.10
N LEU A 194 8.40 -27.69 -4.16
CA LEU A 194 9.21 -28.18 -5.29
C LEU A 194 8.47 -27.94 -6.63
N ARG A 195 7.16 -28.11 -6.64
CA ARG A 195 6.28 -27.87 -7.78
C ARG A 195 6.24 -26.40 -8.22
N SER A 196 6.29 -25.45 -7.28
CA SER A 196 6.33 -24.01 -7.62
C SER A 196 7.69 -23.61 -8.17
N ARG A 197 8.78 -24.20 -7.67
CA ARG A 197 10.14 -23.99 -8.18
C ARG A 197 10.32 -24.49 -9.60
N GLU A 198 9.81 -25.67 -9.91
CA GLU A 198 9.87 -26.25 -11.27
C GLU A 198 9.02 -25.46 -12.26
N ARG A 199 7.82 -25.05 -11.84
CA ARG A 199 6.91 -24.27 -12.67
C ARG A 199 7.45 -22.86 -12.95
N ALA A 200 8.02 -22.19 -11.95
CA ALA A 200 8.68 -20.90 -12.12
C ALA A 200 9.87 -20.94 -13.08
N ARG A 201 10.56 -22.08 -13.19
CA ARG A 201 11.68 -22.27 -14.11
C ARG A 201 11.25 -22.48 -15.57
N ARG A 202 10.06 -23.04 -15.81
CA ARG A 202 9.61 -23.50 -17.13
C ARG A 202 8.76 -22.50 -17.89
N GLU A 203 8.04 -21.60 -17.18
CA GLU A 203 7.12 -20.69 -17.84
C GLU A 203 7.75 -19.28 -17.98
N PRO A 204 7.86 -18.75 -19.21
CA PRO A 204 8.30 -17.38 -19.42
C PRO A 204 7.26 -16.39 -18.86
N ILE A 205 7.73 -15.22 -18.42
CA ILE A 205 6.82 -14.15 -17.98
C ILE A 205 6.08 -13.62 -19.21
N ARG A 206 4.76 -13.65 -19.16
CA ARG A 206 3.90 -13.10 -20.20
C ARG A 206 3.70 -11.60 -19.97
N TRP A 207 4.71 -10.80 -20.28
CA TRP A 207 4.66 -9.34 -20.08
C TRP A 207 3.46 -8.69 -20.77
N GLY A 208 3.05 -9.16 -21.95
CA GLY A 208 1.87 -8.67 -22.65
C GLY A 208 0.57 -8.86 -21.88
N ALA A 209 0.47 -9.91 -21.05
CA ALA A 209 -0.70 -10.14 -20.18
C ALA A 209 -0.61 -9.34 -18.87
N LEU A 210 0.60 -9.12 -18.34
CA LEU A 210 0.80 -8.37 -17.10
C LEU A 210 0.71 -6.86 -17.31
N ALA A 211 1.17 -6.35 -18.44
CA ALA A 211 1.21 -4.91 -18.74
C ALA A 211 -0.15 -4.19 -18.56
N PRO A 212 -1.30 -4.73 -19.02
CA PRO A 212 -2.59 -4.09 -18.77
C PRO A 212 -2.95 -4.03 -17.29
N VAL A 213 -2.65 -5.08 -16.51
CA VAL A 213 -2.89 -5.08 -15.05
C VAL A 213 -2.05 -4.00 -14.38
N MET A 214 -0.78 -3.90 -14.77
CA MET A 214 0.12 -2.85 -14.26
C MET A 214 -0.36 -1.45 -14.65
N ALA A 215 -0.80 -1.25 -15.89
CA ALA A 215 -1.36 0.02 -16.34
C ALA A 215 -2.55 0.46 -15.47
N VAL A 216 -3.47 -0.47 -15.17
CA VAL A 216 -4.61 -0.20 -14.26
C VAL A 216 -4.11 0.25 -12.89
N VAL A 217 -3.17 -0.48 -12.29
CA VAL A 217 -2.63 -0.17 -10.95
C VAL A 217 -1.94 1.19 -10.95
N MET A 218 -1.07 1.43 -11.93
CA MET A 218 -0.26 2.66 -12.02
C MET A 218 -1.15 3.90 -12.21
N LEU A 219 -2.05 3.86 -13.18
CA LEU A 219 -2.90 5.01 -13.49
C LEU A 219 -3.89 5.30 -12.37
N ARG A 220 -4.53 4.28 -11.80
CA ARG A 220 -5.40 4.44 -10.65
C ARG A 220 -4.65 4.99 -9.42
N SER A 221 -3.47 4.45 -9.11
CA SER A 221 -2.66 4.93 -7.98
C SER A 221 -2.25 6.39 -8.16
N TRP A 222 -1.90 6.80 -9.38
CA TRP A 222 -1.63 8.21 -9.66
C TRP A 222 -2.83 9.09 -9.28
N VAL A 223 -4.02 8.77 -9.82
CA VAL A 223 -5.23 9.57 -9.57
C VAL A 223 -5.59 9.61 -8.08
N PHE A 224 -5.56 8.46 -7.40
CA PHE A 224 -5.87 8.40 -5.98
C PHE A 224 -4.90 9.24 -5.15
N THR A 225 -3.59 9.10 -5.39
CA THR A 225 -2.56 9.88 -4.70
C THR A 225 -2.70 11.37 -4.99
N ALA A 226 -2.99 11.76 -6.24
CA ALA A 226 -3.23 13.15 -6.59
C ALA A 226 -4.41 13.74 -5.81
N VAL A 227 -5.54 13.03 -5.72
CA VAL A 227 -6.70 13.48 -4.94
C VAL A 227 -6.36 13.61 -3.45
N VAL A 228 -5.73 12.59 -2.85
CA VAL A 228 -5.37 12.62 -1.42
C VAL A 228 -4.38 13.73 -1.10
N THR A 229 -3.45 14.02 -2.02
CA THR A 229 -2.44 15.07 -1.82
C THR A 229 -3.01 16.47 -2.01
N PHE A 230 -3.77 16.68 -3.08
CA PHE A 230 -4.15 18.04 -3.49
C PHE A 230 -5.54 18.48 -3.02
N ALA A 231 -6.45 17.58 -2.66
CA ALA A 231 -7.74 17.98 -2.14
C ALA A 231 -7.63 18.84 -0.86
N PRO A 232 -6.79 18.51 0.15
CA PRO A 232 -6.62 19.37 1.32
C PRO A 232 -6.08 20.77 0.96
N VAL A 233 -5.12 20.84 0.04
CA VAL A 233 -4.55 22.11 -0.45
C VAL A 233 -5.63 22.94 -1.13
N TRP A 234 -6.38 22.33 -2.05
CA TRP A 234 -7.45 22.98 -2.77
C TRP A 234 -8.55 23.53 -1.87
N TYR A 235 -9.01 22.75 -0.89
CA TYR A 235 -10.04 23.18 0.04
C TYR A 235 -9.56 24.26 1.02
N ARG A 236 -8.27 24.21 1.41
CA ARG A 236 -7.64 25.32 2.15
C ARG A 236 -7.68 26.62 1.31
N ASP A 237 -7.32 26.53 0.04
CA ASP A 237 -7.29 27.68 -0.87
C ASP A 237 -8.70 28.23 -1.16
N LEU A 238 -9.73 27.39 -1.06
CA LEU A 238 -11.13 27.78 -1.08
C LEU A 238 -11.62 28.40 0.25
N GLY A 239 -10.77 28.49 1.28
CA GLY A 239 -11.10 29.10 2.56
C GLY A 239 -11.81 28.17 3.57
N TYR A 240 -11.82 26.86 3.33
CA TYR A 240 -12.38 25.90 4.28
C TYR A 240 -11.48 25.71 5.50
N ASP A 241 -12.12 25.45 6.66
CA ASP A 241 -11.42 25.13 7.91
C ASP A 241 -10.61 23.82 7.82
N VAL A 242 -9.52 23.77 8.57
CA VAL A 242 -8.62 22.61 8.62
C VAL A 242 -9.32 21.30 8.99
N ARG A 243 -10.37 21.38 9.83
CA ARG A 243 -11.16 20.21 10.23
C ARG A 243 -11.92 19.63 9.05
N PHE A 244 -12.43 20.50 8.16
CA PHE A 244 -13.17 20.08 6.98
C PHE A 244 -12.27 19.33 6.00
N TYR A 245 -11.15 19.92 5.59
CA TYR A 245 -10.27 19.23 4.61
C TYR A 245 -9.49 18.07 5.21
N GLY A 246 -9.23 18.09 6.52
CA GLY A 246 -8.72 16.92 7.23
C GLY A 246 -9.71 15.76 7.23
N LEU A 247 -11.00 16.04 7.54
CA LEU A 247 -12.07 15.05 7.45
C LEU A 247 -12.22 14.53 6.02
N LEU A 248 -12.20 15.43 5.02
CA LEU A 248 -12.32 15.08 3.62
C LEU A 248 -11.23 14.06 3.20
N ALA A 249 -9.98 14.34 3.51
CA ALA A 249 -8.88 13.41 3.23
C ALA A 249 -9.07 12.06 3.94
N SER A 250 -9.46 12.10 5.22
CA SER A 250 -9.69 10.90 6.02
C SER A 250 -10.81 10.01 5.45
N VAL A 251 -11.94 10.62 5.04
CA VAL A 251 -13.05 9.83 4.50
C VAL A 251 -12.74 9.24 3.12
N VAL A 252 -11.96 9.93 2.28
CA VAL A 252 -11.49 9.39 1.00
C VAL A 252 -10.61 8.16 1.24
N ILE A 253 -9.64 8.22 2.15
CA ILE A 253 -8.74 7.10 2.45
C ILE A 253 -9.50 5.94 3.10
N ALA A 254 -10.34 6.23 4.09
CA ALA A 254 -11.12 5.20 4.80
C ALA A 254 -12.09 4.49 3.87
N SER A 255 -12.77 5.25 2.99
CA SER A 255 -13.67 4.67 1.98
C SER A 255 -12.91 3.84 0.94
N GLY A 256 -11.68 4.21 0.58
CA GLY A 256 -10.78 3.40 -0.24
C GLY A 256 -10.52 2.03 0.38
N SER A 257 -10.25 1.98 1.69
CA SER A 257 -10.08 0.71 2.41
C SER A 257 -11.35 -0.15 2.38
N LEU A 258 -12.52 0.46 2.60
CA LEU A 258 -13.81 -0.24 2.46
C LEU A 258 -14.04 -0.71 1.02
N GLY A 259 -13.74 0.13 0.04
CA GLY A 259 -13.80 -0.21 -1.38
C GLY A 259 -12.94 -1.42 -1.73
N THR A 260 -11.70 -1.46 -1.22
CA THR A 260 -10.79 -2.60 -1.38
C THR A 260 -11.41 -3.90 -0.82
N LEU A 261 -12.03 -3.84 0.36
CA LEU A 261 -12.69 -5.00 0.97
C LEU A 261 -13.91 -5.44 0.15
N LEU A 262 -14.80 -4.52 -0.16
CA LEU A 262 -16.01 -4.81 -0.94
C LEU A 262 -15.66 -5.28 -2.36
N GLY A 263 -14.68 -4.66 -3.00
CA GLY A 263 -14.19 -5.05 -4.33
C GLY A 263 -13.71 -6.49 -4.36
N GLY A 264 -12.95 -6.93 -3.35
CA GLY A 264 -12.52 -8.32 -3.25
C GLY A 264 -13.66 -9.30 -3.04
N VAL A 265 -14.60 -8.99 -2.12
CA VAL A 265 -15.78 -9.83 -1.88
C VAL A 265 -16.66 -9.93 -3.13
N LEU A 266 -16.89 -8.81 -3.81
CA LEU A 266 -17.65 -8.77 -5.06
C LEU A 266 -16.93 -9.55 -6.17
N ALA A 267 -15.59 -9.41 -6.29
CA ALA A 267 -14.83 -10.12 -7.31
C ALA A 267 -14.91 -11.65 -7.17
N ASP A 268 -15.02 -12.17 -5.94
CA ASP A 268 -15.21 -13.60 -5.69
C ASP A 268 -16.64 -14.06 -6.05
N ARG A 269 -17.64 -13.15 -6.05
CA ARG A 269 -19.05 -13.47 -6.34
C ARG A 269 -19.43 -13.27 -7.80
N ILE A 270 -19.05 -12.14 -8.38
CA ILE A 270 -19.49 -11.72 -9.72
C ILE A 270 -18.35 -11.67 -10.75
N GLY A 271 -17.10 -11.97 -10.31
CA GLY A 271 -15.93 -12.06 -11.17
C GLY A 271 -15.09 -10.79 -11.19
N GLN A 272 -13.77 -11.00 -11.33
CA GLN A 272 -12.75 -9.93 -11.27
C GLN A 272 -12.95 -8.84 -12.33
N ARG A 273 -13.25 -9.24 -13.57
CA ARG A 273 -13.37 -8.30 -14.69
C ARG A 273 -14.53 -7.34 -14.49
N LEU A 274 -15.69 -7.82 -14.03
CA LEU A 274 -16.85 -6.96 -13.80
C LEU A 274 -16.58 -5.95 -12.67
N VAL A 275 -15.90 -6.39 -11.60
CA VAL A 275 -15.52 -5.48 -10.50
C VAL A 275 -14.51 -4.44 -10.97
N LEU A 276 -13.46 -4.84 -11.71
CA LEU A 276 -12.45 -3.91 -12.23
C LEU A 276 -13.08 -2.87 -13.18
N THR A 277 -13.84 -3.33 -14.18
CA THR A 277 -14.44 -2.40 -15.15
C THR A 277 -15.55 -1.56 -14.53
N GLY A 278 -16.39 -2.14 -13.69
CA GLY A 278 -17.49 -1.43 -13.03
C GLY A 278 -17.02 -0.40 -12.03
N SER A 279 -16.04 -0.74 -11.17
CA SER A 279 -15.53 0.19 -10.18
C SER A 279 -14.81 1.38 -10.84
N LEU A 280 -13.95 1.14 -11.84
CA LEU A 280 -13.26 2.22 -12.55
C LEU A 280 -14.22 3.07 -13.40
N ALA A 281 -15.21 2.45 -14.07
CA ALA A 281 -16.23 3.18 -14.81
C ALA A 281 -17.04 4.13 -13.92
N LEU A 282 -17.37 3.71 -12.69
CA LEU A 282 -18.06 4.53 -11.71
C LEU A 282 -17.14 5.51 -10.98
N ALA A 283 -15.84 5.20 -10.84
CA ALA A 283 -14.87 6.12 -10.25
C ALA A 283 -14.69 7.39 -11.09
N VAL A 284 -14.82 7.31 -12.43
CA VAL A 284 -14.74 8.47 -13.33
C VAL A 284 -15.80 9.51 -12.97
N PRO A 285 -17.12 9.24 -13.03
CA PRO A 285 -18.12 10.24 -12.66
C PRO A 285 -18.01 10.65 -11.18
N ALA A 286 -17.61 9.76 -10.27
CA ALA A 286 -17.39 10.11 -8.88
C ALA A 286 -16.28 11.18 -8.73
N LEU A 287 -15.16 11.03 -9.46
CA LEU A 287 -14.09 12.02 -9.49
C LEU A 287 -14.55 13.35 -10.14
N LEU A 288 -15.29 13.28 -11.24
CA LEU A 288 -15.82 14.47 -11.91
C LEU A 288 -16.80 15.24 -11.00
N LEU A 289 -17.64 14.55 -10.24
CA LEU A 289 -18.51 15.17 -9.25
C LEU A 289 -17.71 15.74 -8.07
N PHE A 290 -16.70 15.01 -7.58
CA PHE A 290 -15.84 15.45 -6.50
C PHE A 290 -15.10 16.76 -6.86
N ALA A 291 -14.49 16.80 -8.03
CA ALA A 291 -13.72 17.96 -8.47
C ALA A 291 -14.59 19.06 -9.11
N GLY A 292 -15.72 18.70 -9.73
CA GLY A 292 -16.59 19.67 -10.39
C GLY A 292 -17.49 20.48 -9.46
N PHE A 293 -17.81 19.94 -8.28
CA PHE A 293 -18.73 20.56 -7.31
C PHE A 293 -18.08 20.69 -5.93
N PRO A 294 -17.17 21.67 -5.74
CA PRO A 294 -16.55 21.90 -4.44
C PRO A 294 -17.58 22.32 -3.41
N GLY A 295 -17.39 21.88 -2.18
CA GLY A 295 -18.26 22.20 -1.07
C GLY A 295 -18.52 21.00 -0.16
N PRO A 296 -19.50 21.05 0.76
CA PRO A 296 -19.80 19.95 1.66
C PRO A 296 -20.17 18.63 0.98
N LEU A 297 -20.71 18.69 -0.24
CA LEU A 297 -21.04 17.53 -1.06
C LEU A 297 -19.80 16.68 -1.41
N ALA A 298 -18.62 17.30 -1.40
CA ALA A 298 -17.36 16.59 -1.64
C ALA A 298 -17.06 15.50 -0.61
N LEU A 299 -17.61 15.57 0.60
CA LEU A 299 -17.51 14.47 1.56
C LEU A 299 -18.18 13.20 1.02
N LEU A 300 -19.37 13.34 0.42
CA LEU A 300 -20.07 12.19 -0.18
C LEU A 300 -19.39 11.72 -1.47
N THR A 301 -19.09 12.65 -2.39
CA THR A 301 -18.46 12.30 -3.67
C THR A 301 -17.04 11.78 -3.46
N GLY A 302 -16.32 12.26 -2.44
CA GLY A 302 -15.02 11.76 -2.03
C GLY A 302 -15.09 10.33 -1.47
N VAL A 303 -16.11 10.01 -0.66
CA VAL A 303 -16.38 8.64 -0.21
C VAL A 303 -16.64 7.72 -1.41
N LEU A 304 -17.48 8.15 -2.34
CA LEU A 304 -17.77 7.36 -3.55
C LEU A 304 -16.50 7.15 -4.40
N PHE A 305 -15.74 8.22 -4.65
CA PHE A 305 -14.49 8.15 -5.41
C PHE A 305 -13.49 7.20 -4.74
N GLY A 306 -13.21 7.39 -3.45
CA GLY A 306 -12.26 6.58 -2.70
C GLY A 306 -12.63 5.09 -2.74
N ALA A 307 -13.88 4.76 -2.42
CA ALA A 307 -14.35 3.37 -2.43
C ALA A 307 -14.26 2.73 -3.82
N LEU A 308 -14.68 3.45 -4.86
CA LEU A 308 -14.71 2.93 -6.23
C LEU A 308 -13.30 2.81 -6.82
N ALA A 309 -12.43 3.79 -6.60
CA ALA A 309 -11.05 3.76 -7.09
C ALA A 309 -10.27 2.58 -6.49
N ASP A 310 -10.37 2.38 -5.18
CA ASP A 310 -9.57 1.36 -4.48
C ASP A 310 -10.20 -0.04 -4.48
N ALA A 311 -11.45 -0.20 -4.93
CA ALA A 311 -12.07 -1.51 -5.12
C ALA A 311 -11.26 -2.43 -6.05
N SER A 312 -10.42 -1.86 -6.91
CA SER A 312 -9.55 -2.59 -7.83
C SER A 312 -8.26 -3.14 -7.22
N ILE A 313 -7.82 -2.71 -6.02
CA ILE A 313 -6.49 -3.01 -5.46
C ILE A 313 -6.27 -4.52 -5.30
N SER A 314 -7.09 -5.18 -4.48
CA SER A 314 -6.93 -6.61 -4.22
C SER A 314 -7.19 -7.44 -5.48
N VAL A 315 -8.10 -6.98 -6.34
CA VAL A 315 -8.46 -7.68 -7.59
C VAL A 315 -7.30 -7.67 -8.58
N THR A 316 -6.63 -6.53 -8.76
CA THR A 316 -5.43 -6.43 -9.63
C THR A 316 -4.26 -7.22 -9.09
N LEU A 317 -4.07 -7.24 -7.76
CA LEU A 317 -3.06 -8.05 -7.12
C LEU A 317 -3.26 -9.55 -7.41
N VAL A 318 -4.48 -10.05 -7.21
CA VAL A 318 -4.81 -11.45 -7.50
C VAL A 318 -4.72 -11.76 -8.99
N ALA A 319 -5.14 -10.84 -9.87
CA ALA A 319 -5.01 -11.00 -11.32
C ALA A 319 -3.53 -11.17 -11.73
N ALA A 320 -2.63 -10.33 -11.21
CA ALA A 320 -1.21 -10.46 -11.49
C ALA A 320 -0.60 -11.77 -10.96
N GLN A 321 -1.00 -12.21 -9.75
CA GLN A 321 -0.56 -13.49 -9.19
C GLN A 321 -1.00 -14.69 -10.04
N ARG A 322 -2.19 -14.65 -10.64
CA ARG A 322 -2.69 -15.69 -11.56
C ARG A 322 -1.93 -15.72 -12.89
N LEU A 323 -1.50 -14.55 -13.38
CA LEU A 323 -0.72 -14.43 -14.62
C LEU A 323 0.74 -14.89 -14.49
N LEU A 324 1.23 -15.00 -13.25
CA LEU A 324 2.61 -15.41 -12.94
C LEU A 324 2.65 -16.64 -12.02
N PRO A 325 2.14 -17.81 -12.47
CA PRO A 325 2.11 -19.01 -11.66
C PRO A 325 3.54 -19.44 -11.29
N GLY A 326 3.75 -19.73 -10.00
CA GLY A 326 5.07 -20.05 -9.45
C GLY A 326 5.99 -18.85 -9.18
N ARG A 327 5.53 -17.62 -9.48
CA ARG A 327 6.24 -16.36 -9.22
C ARG A 327 5.32 -15.34 -8.52
N ILE A 328 4.54 -15.81 -7.53
CA ILE A 328 3.53 -15.01 -6.85
C ILE A 328 4.17 -13.82 -6.12
N GLY A 329 5.36 -14.00 -5.54
CA GLY A 329 6.10 -12.94 -4.88
C GLY A 329 6.56 -11.84 -5.85
N VAL A 330 7.07 -12.22 -7.03
CA VAL A 330 7.42 -11.27 -8.10
C VAL A 330 6.18 -10.49 -8.55
N ALA A 331 5.06 -11.18 -8.79
CA ALA A 331 3.80 -10.54 -9.19
C ALA A 331 3.33 -9.52 -8.14
N SER A 332 3.35 -9.92 -6.86
CA SER A 332 2.97 -9.05 -5.74
C SER A 332 3.88 -7.83 -5.65
N GLY A 333 5.20 -8.04 -5.76
CA GLY A 333 6.19 -6.97 -5.71
C GLY A 333 6.02 -5.95 -6.83
N PHE A 334 5.76 -6.40 -8.05
CA PHE A 334 5.49 -5.49 -9.17
C PHE A 334 4.22 -4.66 -8.93
N ILE A 335 3.12 -5.30 -8.55
CA ILE A 335 1.84 -4.60 -8.36
C ILE A 335 1.92 -3.59 -7.22
N LEU A 336 2.42 -4.00 -6.06
CA LEU A 336 2.50 -3.12 -4.90
C LEU A 336 3.55 -2.02 -5.10
N GLY A 337 4.76 -2.39 -5.54
CA GLY A 337 5.86 -1.44 -5.76
C GLY A 337 5.55 -0.41 -6.83
N MET A 338 5.04 -0.85 -7.99
CA MET A 338 4.73 0.09 -9.09
C MET A 338 3.55 1.00 -8.77
N GLY A 339 2.57 0.52 -7.98
CA GLY A 339 1.49 1.37 -7.48
C GLY A 339 2.03 2.54 -6.65
N PHE A 340 2.91 2.28 -5.69
CA PHE A 340 3.51 3.32 -4.85
C PHE A 340 4.43 4.26 -5.64
N VAL A 341 5.30 3.72 -6.50
CA VAL A 341 6.20 4.54 -7.33
C VAL A 341 5.38 5.49 -8.21
N THR A 342 4.34 4.99 -8.87
CA THR A 342 3.56 5.80 -9.81
C THR A 342 2.75 6.86 -9.07
N GLY A 343 2.19 6.55 -7.91
CA GLY A 343 1.55 7.54 -7.04
C GLY A 343 2.54 8.65 -6.63
N GLY A 344 3.74 8.24 -6.19
CA GLY A 344 4.80 9.16 -5.78
C GLY A 344 5.29 10.08 -6.90
N VAL A 345 5.44 9.57 -8.13
CA VAL A 345 5.82 10.38 -9.32
C VAL A 345 4.64 11.19 -9.85
N GLY A 346 3.44 10.64 -9.78
CA GLY A 346 2.23 11.26 -10.31
C GLY A 346 1.83 12.55 -9.58
N ALA A 347 2.07 12.62 -8.27
CA ALA A 347 1.72 13.79 -7.48
C ALA A 347 2.49 15.06 -7.92
N PRO A 348 3.82 15.07 -8.05
CA PRO A 348 4.55 16.24 -8.57
C PRO A 348 4.12 16.65 -9.98
N VAL A 349 3.83 15.68 -10.86
CA VAL A 349 3.35 15.97 -12.23
C VAL A 349 1.98 16.64 -12.18
N THR A 350 1.06 16.13 -11.35
CA THR A 350 -0.25 16.77 -11.15
C THR A 350 -0.11 18.16 -10.53
N GLY A 351 0.83 18.34 -9.59
CA GLY A 351 1.15 19.64 -8.99
C GLY A 351 1.63 20.65 -10.03
N ALA A 352 2.57 20.25 -10.88
CA ALA A 352 3.06 21.11 -11.98
C ALA A 352 1.93 21.51 -12.95
N ILE A 353 1.01 20.60 -13.26
CA ILE A 353 -0.19 20.95 -14.04
C ILE A 353 -1.07 21.93 -13.26
N ALA A 354 -1.27 21.69 -11.95
CA ALA A 354 -2.10 22.56 -11.11
C ALA A 354 -1.55 23.99 -11.00
N ASP A 355 -0.23 24.16 -11.03
CA ASP A 355 0.42 25.49 -11.03
C ASP A 355 0.04 26.33 -12.27
N HIS A 356 -0.30 25.68 -13.39
CA HIS A 356 -0.69 26.36 -14.61
C HIS A 356 -2.20 26.52 -14.77
N VAL A 357 -3.00 25.54 -14.38
CA VAL A 357 -4.45 25.51 -14.65
C VAL A 357 -5.32 25.51 -13.41
N GLY A 358 -4.71 25.48 -12.21
CA GLY A 358 -5.40 25.33 -10.94
C GLY A 358 -5.66 23.88 -10.54
N ILE A 359 -5.79 23.64 -9.22
CA ILE A 359 -5.91 22.28 -8.66
C ILE A 359 -7.20 21.58 -9.14
N GLN A 360 -8.32 22.31 -9.22
CA GLN A 360 -9.59 21.77 -9.69
C GLN A 360 -9.46 21.16 -11.09
N GLN A 361 -8.93 21.92 -12.03
CA GLN A 361 -8.75 21.49 -13.42
C GLN A 361 -7.74 20.35 -13.52
N ALA A 362 -6.65 20.42 -12.76
CA ALA A 362 -5.66 19.34 -12.72
C ALA A 362 -6.29 18.03 -12.25
N LEU A 363 -7.12 18.05 -11.19
CA LEU A 363 -7.84 16.86 -10.73
C LEU A 363 -8.85 16.35 -11.76
N LEU A 364 -9.60 17.25 -12.43
CA LEU A 364 -10.51 16.86 -13.51
C LEU A 364 -9.76 16.19 -14.67
N LEU A 365 -8.59 16.70 -15.05
CA LEU A 365 -7.74 16.09 -16.10
C LEU A 365 -7.27 14.68 -15.73
N THR A 366 -7.05 14.39 -14.46
CA THR A 366 -6.67 13.03 -14.02
C THR A 366 -7.76 11.99 -14.29
N SER A 367 -9.02 12.39 -14.50
CA SER A 367 -10.09 11.47 -14.92
C SER A 367 -9.79 10.76 -16.22
N GLY A 368 -9.03 11.41 -17.14
CA GLY A 368 -8.52 10.80 -18.35
C GLY A 368 -7.64 9.58 -18.08
N LEU A 369 -6.86 9.59 -17.01
CA LEU A 369 -6.04 8.44 -16.60
C LEU A 369 -6.92 7.25 -16.16
N LEU A 370 -8.05 7.52 -15.50
CA LEU A 370 -9.02 6.46 -15.15
C LEU A 370 -9.70 5.87 -16.39
N LEU A 371 -9.99 6.69 -17.41
CA LEU A 371 -10.51 6.19 -18.68
C LEU A 371 -9.52 5.29 -19.41
N VAL A 372 -8.23 5.66 -19.41
CA VAL A 372 -7.16 4.81 -19.95
C VAL A 372 -7.03 3.51 -19.12
N ALA A 373 -7.10 3.60 -17.79
CA ALA A 373 -7.12 2.42 -16.92
C ALA A 373 -8.32 1.51 -17.21
N LEU A 374 -9.50 2.08 -17.41
CA LEU A 374 -10.71 1.35 -17.79
C LEU A 374 -10.54 0.64 -19.14
N ALA A 375 -9.99 1.32 -20.14
CA ALA A 375 -9.66 0.71 -21.43
C ALA A 375 -8.66 -0.44 -21.28
N ALA A 376 -7.64 -0.30 -20.43
CA ALA A 376 -6.66 -1.35 -20.15
C ALA A 376 -7.30 -2.61 -19.53
N CYS A 377 -8.41 -2.48 -18.78
CA CYS A 377 -9.13 -3.64 -18.24
C CYS A 377 -9.63 -4.61 -19.33
N TRP A 378 -9.93 -4.11 -20.53
CA TRP A 378 -10.39 -4.94 -21.65
C TRP A 378 -9.26 -5.78 -22.25
N LEU A 379 -8.01 -5.40 -22.05
CA LEU A 379 -6.82 -6.11 -22.49
C LEU A 379 -6.36 -7.18 -21.49
N ILE A 380 -6.92 -7.22 -20.27
CA ILE A 380 -6.59 -8.24 -19.27
C ILE A 380 -7.18 -9.58 -19.73
N PRO A 381 -6.37 -10.66 -19.80
CA PRO A 381 -6.86 -11.98 -20.17
C PRO A 381 -7.98 -12.48 -19.24
N ARG A 382 -8.88 -13.29 -19.77
CA ARG A 382 -9.96 -13.92 -18.99
C ARG A 382 -9.45 -15.08 -18.15
#